data_023c950ba2ef1f01d4278a63add50c14
#
_entry.id   023c950ba2ef1f01d4278a63add50c14
#
_cell.length_a   1.000
_cell.length_b   1.000
_cell.length_c   1.000
_cell.angle_alpha   90.00
_cell.angle_beta   90.00
_cell.angle_gamma   90.00
#
_symmetry.space_group_name_H-M   'P 1'
#
loop_
_entity.id
_entity.type
_entity.pdbx_description
1 polymer ?
#
loop_
_entity_poly.entity_id
_entity_poly.type
_entity_poly.pdbx_seq_one_letter_code
_entity_poly.pdbx_strand_id
1 'polypeptide(L)'
;DDILNNKTDGTLNDNFYRALKKRVYIFTWEHFYPSKDYSLFVPTDALQKRVDAFTKDFAPRCVGVHIRRTDNAVSMGKSTTEQFIAEMEQELLAHPETRFFLATDDQREEDLLRSRFPGKIISNQSRTIDRNSVAGMHDALLDLYCLAASDKIIGSYWSSFTDTAADMRGI
;
A
#
# COMPACT_ATOMS: atom_id res chain seq x y z
N ASP A 1 21.68 -10.54 20.96
CA ASP A 1 22.92 -9.73 20.95
C ASP A 1 23.79 -10.00 19.72
N ASP A 2 23.75 -11.20 19.13
CA ASP A 2 24.55 -11.52 17.92
C ASP A 2 24.11 -10.77 16.66
N ILE A 3 22.87 -10.33 16.59
CA ILE A 3 22.32 -9.59 15.45
C ILE A 3 22.98 -8.19 15.33
N LEU A 4 23.16 -7.50 16.44
CA LEU A 4 23.71 -6.13 16.44
C LEU A 4 25.17 -6.07 15.99
N ASN A 5 25.93 -7.11 16.30
CA ASN A 5 27.35 -7.21 15.93
C ASN A 5 27.59 -7.61 14.47
N ASN A 6 26.54 -8.04 13.76
CA ASN A 6 26.62 -8.48 12.35
C ASN A 6 25.94 -7.51 11.37
N LYS A 7 25.64 -6.28 11.81
CA LYS A 7 25.10 -5.23 10.94
C LYS A 7 26.24 -4.39 10.34
N THR A 8 26.12 -4.10 9.05
CA THR A 8 26.91 -3.10 8.32
C THR A 8 25.91 -2.16 7.67
N ASP A 9 26.00 -0.86 7.96
CA ASP A 9 25.08 0.17 7.44
C ASP A 9 23.57 -0.14 7.62
N GLY A 10 23.22 -0.72 8.78
CA GLY A 10 21.84 -1.08 9.10
C GLY A 10 21.37 -2.42 8.55
N THR A 11 22.18 -3.13 7.76
CA THR A 11 21.89 -4.46 7.19
C THR A 11 22.74 -5.54 7.82
N LEU A 12 22.23 -6.79 7.83
CA LEU A 12 23.01 -7.94 8.24
C LEU A 12 24.04 -8.30 7.16
N ASN A 13 25.27 -8.58 7.58
CA ASN A 13 26.35 -8.92 6.65
C ASN A 13 26.27 -10.40 6.21
N ASP A 14 27.01 -10.74 5.14
CA ASP A 14 27.04 -12.09 4.56
C ASP A 14 27.45 -13.17 5.56
N ASN A 15 28.31 -12.84 6.53
CA ASN A 15 28.75 -13.81 7.54
C ASN A 15 27.61 -14.25 8.45
N PHE A 16 26.68 -13.35 8.75
CA PHE A 16 25.47 -13.69 9.49
C PHE A 16 24.65 -14.74 8.71
N TYR A 17 24.39 -14.50 7.42
CA TYR A 17 23.60 -15.42 6.60
C TYR A 17 24.26 -16.78 6.44
N ARG A 18 25.58 -16.82 6.28
CA ARG A 18 26.36 -18.08 6.17
C ARG A 18 26.38 -18.88 7.45
N ALA A 19 26.25 -18.23 8.61
CA ALA A 19 26.20 -18.87 9.91
C ALA A 19 24.83 -19.42 10.28
N LEU A 20 23.77 -19.09 9.49
CA LEU A 20 22.41 -19.54 9.77
C LEU A 20 22.28 -21.06 9.65
N LYS A 21 21.58 -21.67 10.61
CA LYS A 21 21.25 -23.09 10.59
C LYS A 21 20.17 -23.37 9.54
N LYS A 22 19.97 -24.66 9.23
CA LYS A 22 19.00 -25.16 8.25
C LYS A 22 17.55 -24.69 8.47
N ARG A 23 17.19 -24.31 9.71
CA ARG A 23 15.89 -23.73 10.10
C ARG A 23 16.15 -22.55 11.01
N VAL A 24 15.70 -21.40 10.57
CA VAL A 24 15.81 -20.14 11.30
C VAL A 24 14.44 -19.53 11.40
N TYR A 25 14.07 -19.07 12.59
CA TYR A 25 12.89 -18.25 12.81
C TYR A 25 13.35 -16.84 13.13
N ILE A 26 12.91 -15.87 12.32
CA ILE A 26 13.24 -14.46 12.48
C ILE A 26 11.95 -13.70 12.81
N PHE A 27 11.96 -13.03 13.95
CA PHE A 27 10.90 -12.11 14.35
C PHE A 27 11.53 -10.74 14.62
N THR A 28 11.24 -9.77 13.77
CA THR A 28 11.83 -8.43 13.84
C THR A 28 10.92 -7.38 13.22
N TRP A 29 11.04 -6.15 13.70
CA TRP A 29 10.44 -4.95 13.11
C TRP A 29 11.40 -4.25 12.14
N GLU A 30 12.65 -4.68 12.07
CA GLU A 30 13.68 -4.03 11.27
C GLU A 30 13.82 -4.67 9.89
N HIS A 31 13.99 -3.83 8.90
CA HIS A 31 14.44 -4.24 7.57
C HIS A 31 15.93 -4.58 7.66
N PHE A 32 16.29 -5.84 7.62
CA PHE A 32 17.66 -6.31 7.72
C PHE A 32 18.23 -6.80 6.38
N TYR A 33 17.41 -6.84 5.34
CA TYR A 33 17.82 -7.16 3.98
C TYR A 33 17.35 -6.05 3.03
N PRO A 34 18.25 -5.39 2.27
CA PRO A 34 17.92 -4.20 1.49
C PRO A 34 17.28 -4.51 0.13
N SER A 35 16.61 -5.65 -0.02
CA SER A 35 15.95 -5.96 -1.28
C SER A 35 14.60 -5.28 -1.36
N LYS A 36 14.40 -4.51 -2.44
CA LYS A 36 13.12 -3.98 -2.89
C LYS A 36 12.64 -4.68 -4.16
N ASP A 37 13.15 -5.88 -4.43
CA ASP A 37 12.77 -6.70 -5.58
C ASP A 37 11.49 -7.48 -5.26
N TYR A 38 10.39 -7.02 -5.79
CA TYR A 38 9.08 -7.66 -5.68
C TYR A 38 8.71 -8.49 -6.93
N SER A 39 9.65 -8.68 -7.88
CA SER A 39 9.40 -9.39 -9.14
C SER A 39 8.94 -10.84 -8.98
N LEU A 40 9.25 -11.45 -7.83
CA LEU A 40 8.81 -12.80 -7.48
C LEU A 40 7.33 -12.87 -7.02
N PHE A 41 6.74 -11.73 -6.65
CA PHE A 41 5.35 -11.68 -6.21
C PHE A 41 4.44 -11.41 -7.40
N VAL A 42 4.18 -12.44 -8.17
CA VAL A 42 3.30 -12.37 -9.34
C VAL A 42 1.88 -12.73 -8.94
N PRO A 43 0.88 -11.90 -9.24
CA PRO A 43 -0.51 -12.23 -8.95
C PRO A 43 -0.97 -13.45 -9.75
N THR A 44 -1.86 -14.26 -9.18
CA THR A 44 -2.54 -15.31 -9.95
C THR A 44 -3.36 -14.69 -11.08
N ASP A 45 -3.67 -15.46 -12.13
CA ASP A 45 -4.49 -14.99 -13.26
C ASP A 45 -5.84 -14.41 -12.81
N ALA A 46 -6.44 -15.02 -11.78
CA ALA A 46 -7.71 -14.56 -11.22
C ALA A 46 -7.57 -13.17 -10.56
N LEU A 47 -6.50 -12.96 -9.80
CA LEU A 47 -6.21 -11.66 -9.17
C LEU A 47 -5.83 -10.63 -10.23
N GLN A 48 -4.99 -10.99 -11.20
CA GLN A 48 -4.60 -10.09 -12.29
C GLN A 48 -5.81 -9.58 -13.06
N LYS A 49 -6.75 -10.45 -13.43
CA LYS A 49 -8.01 -10.03 -14.09
C LYS A 49 -8.81 -9.02 -13.26
N ARG A 50 -8.81 -9.18 -11.93
CA ARG A 50 -9.48 -8.20 -11.04
C ARG A 50 -8.73 -6.88 -11.05
N VAL A 51 -7.40 -6.89 -10.95
CA VAL A 51 -6.56 -5.67 -11.04
C VAL A 51 -6.81 -4.95 -12.37
N ASP A 52 -6.78 -5.68 -13.50
CA ASP A 52 -7.00 -5.13 -14.83
C ASP A 52 -8.40 -4.48 -14.95
N ALA A 53 -9.40 -5.05 -14.29
CA ALA A 53 -10.76 -4.51 -14.28
C ALA A 53 -10.86 -3.14 -13.60
N PHE A 54 -10.00 -2.83 -12.62
CA PHE A 54 -9.91 -1.51 -11.98
C PHE A 54 -8.98 -0.58 -12.73
N THR A 55 -7.81 -1.06 -13.14
CA THR A 55 -6.75 -0.22 -13.73
C THR A 55 -7.09 0.27 -15.13
N LYS A 56 -8.03 -0.37 -15.86
CA LYS A 56 -8.55 0.16 -17.14
C LYS A 56 -9.14 1.57 -17.02
N ASP A 57 -9.61 1.93 -15.82
CA ASP A 57 -10.21 3.23 -15.53
C ASP A 57 -9.19 4.26 -14.99
N PHE A 58 -7.89 3.93 -14.96
CA PHE A 58 -6.84 4.79 -14.42
C PHE A 58 -6.37 5.88 -15.40
N ALA A 59 -6.57 5.66 -16.71
CA ALA A 59 -6.20 6.64 -17.70
C ALA A 59 -7.10 7.90 -17.66
N PRO A 60 -6.57 9.10 -18.00
CA PRO A 60 -5.18 9.37 -18.37
C PRO A 60 -4.24 9.48 -17.16
N ARG A 61 -4.75 9.63 -15.92
CA ARG A 61 -3.96 9.76 -14.70
C ARG A 61 -4.72 9.21 -13.50
N CYS A 62 -4.06 8.40 -12.70
CA CYS A 62 -4.59 7.90 -11.44
C CYS A 62 -3.61 8.10 -10.30
N VAL A 63 -4.11 8.62 -9.18
CA VAL A 63 -3.37 8.71 -7.92
C VAL A 63 -3.96 7.70 -6.94
N GLY A 64 -3.12 6.80 -6.44
CA GLY A 64 -3.47 5.88 -5.36
C GLY A 64 -3.59 6.64 -4.04
N VAL A 65 -4.67 6.40 -3.31
CA VAL A 65 -4.89 6.98 -1.97
C VAL A 65 -5.07 5.83 -0.99
N HIS A 66 -4.15 5.69 -0.04
CA HIS A 66 -4.24 4.65 0.99
C HIS A 66 -4.48 5.26 2.36
N ILE A 67 -5.66 5.02 2.92
CA ILE A 67 -6.09 5.55 4.22
C ILE A 67 -6.32 4.41 5.20
N ARG A 68 -5.52 4.38 6.30
CA ARG A 68 -5.62 3.40 7.37
C ARG A 68 -6.21 4.02 8.63
N ARG A 69 -7.32 3.44 9.16
CA ARG A 69 -8.07 3.98 10.30
C ARG A 69 -8.26 3.02 11.47
N THR A 70 -8.04 1.71 11.30
CA THR A 70 -8.52 0.75 12.31
C THR A 70 -7.55 0.42 13.42
N ASP A 71 -6.22 0.41 13.19
CA ASP A 71 -5.28 -0.21 14.14
C ASP A 71 -3.99 0.60 14.39
N ASN A 72 -3.86 1.82 13.84
CA ASN A 72 -2.66 2.63 14.02
C ASN A 72 -3.01 4.07 14.45
N ALA A 73 -3.16 4.27 15.78
CA ALA A 73 -3.50 5.57 16.35
C ALA A 73 -2.48 6.68 15.99
N VAL A 74 -1.19 6.33 15.86
CA VAL A 74 -0.14 7.29 15.47
C VAL A 74 -0.32 7.72 14.01
N SER A 75 -0.61 6.76 13.13
CA SER A 75 -0.90 7.03 11.73
C SER A 75 -2.13 7.94 11.60
N MET A 76 -3.21 7.63 12.30
CA MET A 76 -4.44 8.43 12.29
C MET A 76 -4.22 9.88 12.73
N GLY A 77 -3.41 10.10 13.80
CA GLY A 77 -3.11 11.44 14.30
C GLY A 77 -2.21 12.27 13.37
N LYS A 78 -1.38 11.61 12.55
CA LYS A 78 -0.44 12.27 11.62
C LYS A 78 -0.93 12.35 10.18
N SER A 79 -1.94 11.57 9.82
CA SER A 79 -2.53 11.53 8.48
C SER A 79 -4.04 11.70 8.60
N THR A 80 -4.47 12.95 8.82
CA THR A 80 -5.90 13.25 9.00
C THR A 80 -6.63 13.23 7.66
N THR A 81 -7.94 13.06 7.70
CA THR A 81 -8.79 13.08 6.50
C THR A 81 -8.68 14.41 5.75
N GLU A 82 -8.56 15.52 6.49
CA GLU A 82 -8.40 16.87 5.93
C GLU A 82 -7.09 17.02 5.15
N GLN A 83 -6.00 16.38 5.62
CA GLN A 83 -4.72 16.38 4.89
C GLN A 83 -4.83 15.60 3.57
N PHE A 84 -5.48 14.43 3.59
CA PHE A 84 -5.75 13.68 2.35
C PHE A 84 -6.59 14.50 1.38
N ILE A 85 -7.66 15.14 1.86
CA ILE A 85 -8.51 16.00 1.02
C ILE A 85 -7.69 17.14 0.41
N ALA A 86 -6.87 17.83 1.22
CA ALA A 86 -6.05 18.93 0.75
C ALA A 86 -5.06 18.49 -0.35
N GLU A 87 -4.39 17.34 -0.17
CA GLU A 87 -3.48 16.82 -1.18
C GLU A 87 -4.21 16.37 -2.47
N MET A 88 -5.38 15.76 -2.33
CA MET A 88 -6.21 15.39 -3.48
C MET A 88 -6.72 16.62 -4.23
N GLU A 89 -7.09 17.68 -3.53
CA GLU A 89 -7.50 18.96 -4.15
C GLU A 89 -6.33 19.61 -4.89
N GLN A 90 -5.13 19.61 -4.32
CA GLN A 90 -3.93 20.12 -5.00
C GLN A 90 -3.61 19.31 -6.26
N GLU A 91 -3.77 18.00 -6.21
CA GLU A 91 -3.59 17.15 -7.38
C GLU A 91 -4.59 17.50 -8.48
N LEU A 92 -5.86 17.72 -8.16
CA LEU A 92 -6.88 18.11 -9.11
C LEU A 92 -6.68 19.53 -9.68
N LEU A 93 -6.09 20.44 -8.91
CA LEU A 93 -5.72 21.77 -9.41
C LEU A 93 -4.63 21.68 -10.48
N ALA A 94 -3.65 20.80 -10.28
CA ALA A 94 -2.56 20.59 -11.24
C ALA A 94 -2.99 19.73 -12.43
N HIS A 95 -3.84 18.74 -12.18
CA HIS A 95 -4.27 17.72 -13.15
C HIS A 95 -5.78 17.45 -13.00
N PRO A 96 -6.64 18.26 -13.62
CA PRO A 96 -8.11 18.15 -13.44
C PRO A 96 -8.71 16.81 -13.87
N GLU A 97 -8.03 16.07 -14.78
CA GLU A 97 -8.44 14.75 -15.24
C GLU A 97 -8.16 13.63 -14.28
N THR A 98 -7.36 13.87 -13.21
CA THR A 98 -6.96 12.85 -12.23
C THR A 98 -8.17 12.12 -11.65
N ARG A 99 -8.05 10.81 -11.54
CA ARG A 99 -8.91 9.93 -10.75
C ARG A 99 -8.12 9.38 -9.58
N PHE A 100 -8.82 8.97 -8.52
CA PHE A 100 -8.20 8.44 -7.31
C PHE A 100 -8.60 7.00 -7.10
N PHE A 101 -7.63 6.10 -7.03
CA PHE A 101 -7.88 4.75 -6.53
C PHE A 101 -7.77 4.75 -5.00
N LEU A 102 -8.89 4.51 -4.33
CA LEU A 102 -8.96 4.54 -2.86
C LEU A 102 -8.91 3.12 -2.28
N ALA A 103 -7.89 2.87 -1.47
CA ALA A 103 -7.76 1.73 -0.57
C ALA A 103 -7.92 2.21 0.87
N THR A 104 -8.95 1.76 1.56
CA THR A 104 -9.18 2.12 2.97
C THR A 104 -9.85 0.97 3.71
N ASP A 105 -9.60 0.90 5.02
CA ASP A 105 -10.24 -0.05 5.95
C ASP A 105 -11.44 0.56 6.71
N ASP A 106 -11.86 1.79 6.35
CA ASP A 106 -13.02 2.48 6.94
C ASP A 106 -14.01 2.93 5.86
N GLN A 107 -15.24 2.42 5.92
CA GLN A 107 -16.31 2.78 5.00
C GLN A 107 -16.70 4.26 5.09
N ARG A 108 -16.59 4.87 6.27
CA ARG A 108 -16.94 6.29 6.46
C ARG A 108 -15.98 7.22 5.70
N GLU A 109 -14.69 6.86 5.66
CA GLU A 109 -13.70 7.58 4.86
C GLU A 109 -14.03 7.50 3.37
N GLU A 110 -14.42 6.31 2.89
CA GLU A 110 -14.83 6.15 1.50
C GLU A 110 -16.06 7.00 1.16
N ASP A 111 -17.12 6.94 1.98
CA ASP A 111 -18.36 7.68 1.77
C ASP A 111 -18.10 9.20 1.74
N LEU A 112 -17.26 9.68 2.67
CA LEU A 112 -16.89 11.10 2.74
C LEU A 112 -16.11 11.53 1.48
N LEU A 113 -15.10 10.76 1.07
CA LEU A 113 -14.31 11.11 -0.11
C LEU A 113 -15.12 11.02 -1.41
N ARG A 114 -16.03 10.05 -1.53
CA ARG A 114 -16.96 9.98 -2.67
C ARG A 114 -17.87 11.19 -2.76
N SER A 115 -18.37 11.66 -1.61
CA SER A 115 -19.18 12.88 -1.53
C SER A 115 -18.38 14.13 -1.90
N ARG A 116 -17.11 14.21 -1.46
CA ARG A 116 -16.23 15.37 -1.70
C ARG A 116 -15.73 15.43 -3.15
N PHE A 117 -15.46 14.25 -3.77
CA PHE A 117 -14.89 14.11 -5.11
C PHE A 117 -15.80 13.27 -6.02
N PRO A 118 -17.01 13.79 -6.37
CA PRO A 118 -17.99 13.02 -7.13
C PRO A 118 -17.42 12.58 -8.50
N GLY A 119 -17.56 11.28 -8.80
CA GLY A 119 -17.09 10.69 -10.06
C GLY A 119 -15.57 10.51 -10.17
N LYS A 120 -14.78 10.91 -9.16
CA LYS A 120 -13.33 10.80 -9.17
C LYS A 120 -12.79 9.57 -8.45
N ILE A 121 -13.57 8.95 -7.57
CA ILE A 121 -13.11 7.84 -6.72
C ILE A 121 -13.39 6.48 -7.37
N ILE A 122 -12.34 5.69 -7.52
CA ILE A 122 -12.37 4.27 -7.88
C ILE A 122 -12.03 3.48 -6.63
N SER A 123 -12.80 2.48 -6.26
CA SER A 123 -12.50 1.59 -5.12
C SER A 123 -13.20 0.24 -5.26
N ASN A 124 -12.71 -0.77 -4.55
CA ASN A 124 -13.40 -2.05 -4.40
C ASN A 124 -14.53 -1.93 -3.36
N GLN A 125 -15.72 -1.50 -3.78
CA GLN A 125 -16.88 -1.30 -2.89
C GLN A 125 -17.42 -2.61 -2.26
N SER A 126 -17.09 -3.76 -2.85
CA SER A 126 -17.50 -5.08 -2.34
C SER A 126 -16.42 -5.76 -1.50
N ARG A 127 -15.38 -5.02 -1.06
CA ARG A 127 -14.26 -5.58 -0.31
C ARG A 127 -14.68 -6.16 1.03
N THR A 128 -13.99 -7.22 1.39
CA THR A 128 -14.03 -7.81 2.73
C THR A 128 -12.89 -7.24 3.57
N ILE A 129 -13.21 -6.57 4.67
CA ILE A 129 -12.20 -5.92 5.54
C ILE A 129 -11.58 -6.92 6.53
N ASP A 130 -12.18 -8.10 6.70
CA ASP A 130 -11.66 -9.13 7.62
C ASP A 130 -10.33 -9.72 7.12
N ARG A 131 -9.25 -9.30 7.76
CA ARG A 131 -7.87 -9.74 7.46
C ARG A 131 -7.59 -11.21 7.83
N ASN A 132 -8.47 -11.85 8.59
CA ASN A 132 -8.34 -13.27 8.96
C ASN A 132 -9.06 -14.19 7.96
N SER A 133 -9.72 -13.63 6.98
CA SER A 133 -10.39 -14.40 5.93
C SER A 133 -9.58 -14.43 4.63
N VAL A 134 -9.70 -15.52 3.86
CA VAL A 134 -9.07 -15.63 2.54
C VAL A 134 -9.60 -14.54 1.59
N ALA A 135 -10.89 -14.23 1.66
CA ALA A 135 -11.51 -13.18 0.84
C ALA A 135 -10.90 -11.80 1.16
N GLY A 136 -10.77 -11.46 2.45
CA GLY A 136 -10.17 -10.20 2.86
C GLY A 136 -8.70 -10.08 2.47
N MET A 137 -7.94 -11.18 2.53
CA MET A 137 -6.55 -11.20 2.04
C MET A 137 -6.46 -11.00 0.52
N HIS A 138 -7.38 -11.60 -0.26
CA HIS A 138 -7.45 -11.36 -1.70
C HIS A 138 -7.81 -9.92 -2.03
N ASP A 139 -8.71 -9.31 -1.27
CA ASP A 139 -9.09 -7.91 -1.47
C ASP A 139 -7.96 -6.95 -1.07
N ALA A 140 -7.22 -7.25 0.01
CA ALA A 140 -6.01 -6.48 0.36
C ALA A 140 -4.93 -6.58 -0.71
N LEU A 141 -4.71 -7.76 -1.31
CA LEU A 141 -3.77 -7.90 -2.43
C LEU A 141 -4.26 -7.12 -3.67
N LEU A 142 -5.56 -7.15 -3.97
CA LEU A 142 -6.13 -6.33 -5.04
C LEU A 142 -5.81 -4.84 -4.82
N ASP A 143 -6.06 -4.33 -3.62
CA ASP A 143 -5.78 -2.94 -3.27
C ASP A 143 -4.27 -2.62 -3.42
N LEU A 144 -3.38 -3.52 -2.97
CA LEU A 144 -1.94 -3.36 -3.10
C LEU A 144 -1.49 -3.23 -4.56
N TYR A 145 -1.94 -4.14 -5.42
CA TYR A 145 -1.57 -4.11 -6.86
C TYR A 145 -2.19 -2.92 -7.58
N CYS A 146 -3.39 -2.50 -7.24
CA CYS A 146 -3.99 -1.30 -7.82
C CYS A 146 -3.27 -0.02 -7.37
N LEU A 147 -2.86 0.09 -6.10
CA LEU A 147 -2.00 1.18 -5.63
C LEU A 147 -0.66 1.19 -6.39
N ALA A 148 -0.02 0.02 -6.53
CA ALA A 148 1.23 -0.10 -7.29
C ALA A 148 1.08 0.23 -8.78
N ALA A 149 -0.12 0.13 -9.35
CA ALA A 149 -0.40 0.51 -10.74
C ALA A 149 -0.68 2.01 -10.93
N SER A 150 -0.83 2.78 -9.87
CA SER A 150 -1.10 4.22 -9.95
C SER A 150 0.15 5.05 -10.28
N ASP A 151 -0.03 6.28 -10.76
CA ASP A 151 1.06 7.18 -11.16
C ASP A 151 1.76 7.85 -9.98
N LYS A 152 1.06 8.01 -8.87
CA LYS A 152 1.50 8.59 -7.61
C LYS A 152 0.73 7.95 -6.48
N ILE A 153 1.31 7.88 -5.27
CA ILE A 153 0.60 7.39 -4.08
C ILE A 153 0.59 8.48 -3.00
N ILE A 154 -0.60 8.71 -2.43
CA ILE A 154 -0.82 9.48 -1.20
C ILE A 154 -1.15 8.45 -0.12
N GLY A 155 -0.28 8.27 0.85
CA GLY A 155 -0.39 7.18 1.81
C GLY A 155 -0.44 7.64 3.26
N SER A 156 -0.99 6.80 4.13
CA SER A 156 -0.98 7.00 5.56
C SER A 156 0.45 6.95 6.11
N TYR A 157 0.75 7.86 7.03
CA TYR A 157 2.04 7.93 7.71
C TYR A 157 2.42 6.58 8.32
N TRP A 158 3.67 6.18 8.08
CA TRP A 158 4.29 4.95 8.58
C TRP A 158 3.50 3.68 8.26
N SER A 159 3.11 3.54 7.02
CA SER A 159 2.39 2.38 6.52
C SER A 159 3.24 1.55 5.57
N SER A 160 3.69 0.39 6.04
CA SER A 160 4.43 -0.57 5.20
C SER A 160 3.64 -1.03 3.96
N PHE A 161 2.31 -0.97 4.01
CA PHE A 161 1.46 -1.28 2.87
C PHE A 161 1.63 -0.24 1.75
N THR A 162 1.66 1.05 2.12
CA THR A 162 1.95 2.15 1.19
C THR A 162 3.37 2.02 0.63
N ASP A 163 4.35 1.81 1.52
CA ASP A 163 5.76 1.68 1.13
C ASP A 163 5.98 0.53 0.16
N THR A 164 5.34 -0.64 0.43
CA THR A 164 5.40 -1.79 -0.47
C THR A 164 4.82 -1.48 -1.84
N ALA A 165 3.65 -0.82 -1.91
CA ALA A 165 3.03 -0.44 -3.19
C ALA A 165 3.94 0.53 -3.98
N ALA A 166 4.53 1.52 -3.31
CA ALA A 166 5.47 2.46 -3.90
C ALA A 166 6.74 1.76 -4.42
N ASP A 167 7.33 0.87 -3.62
CA ASP A 167 8.51 0.09 -4.00
C ASP A 167 8.23 -0.84 -5.19
N MET A 168 7.05 -1.48 -5.25
CA MET A 168 6.62 -2.31 -6.39
C MET A 168 6.51 -1.50 -7.68
N ARG A 169 6.10 -0.25 -7.59
CA ARG A 169 6.01 0.68 -8.72
C ARG A 169 7.36 1.31 -9.07
N GLY A 170 8.27 1.44 -8.11
CA GLY A 170 9.54 2.16 -8.26
C GLY A 170 9.40 3.68 -8.14
N ILE A 171 8.47 4.15 -7.32
CA ILE A 171 8.19 5.56 -7.06
C ILE A 171 8.38 5.91 -5.58
#